data_2bc38f1bbbd3af0b9cd0f034854d510d
#
_entry.id   2bc38f1bbbd3af0b9cd0f034854d510d
#
_cell.length_a   1.000
_cell.length_b   1.000
_cell.length_c   1.000
_cell.angle_alpha   90.00
_cell.angle_beta   90.00
_cell.angle_gamma   90.00
#
_symmetry.space_group_name_H-M   'P 1'
#
loop_
_entity.id
_entity.type
_entity.pdbx_description
1 polymer ?
#
loop_
_entity_poly.entity_id
_entity_poly.type
_entity_poly.pdbx_seq_one_letter_code
_entity_poly.pdbx_strand_id
1 'polypeptide(L)'
;MKPNNPFLISGYYSPEFFCDREQETGTILDALHNGRNVALIAPRRMGKTGLVRHAFYRLKEEQPDIVTFYLDIYSTQSLGDFVRLFASTVLGQLDSVPQKALSRICQFVRSCRPVFTFDELTGVPKVTIDVAPAEEENTLKEIIEYLGSSEKRCYVAIDEFQQITEYPEKGVEALLRSYIQFLSNVNFIFAGSKQHMMQEMFTSSKRPFYQSTQPLTIGPIQQDEYANFATGHFSLHNLELSQDIFNSIYEKYEGHTWYVQCLLNRLYGYDRDVDMKLVAYAIDQILSEYSYTYADMLKAYSSGQVRLLKAIAKEGCVKEVLAGDFISAYRLRAASSVSAALKKLLENELVYQTADGYMIYDRFMGEWLRRQGF
;
A
#
# COMPACT_ATOMS: atom_id res chain seq x y z
N MET A 1 6.35 -6.31 21.71
CA MET A 1 7.52 -5.56 22.22
C MET A 1 7.47 -4.18 21.55
N LYS A 2 7.63 -3.07 22.30
CA LYS A 2 7.61 -1.71 21.74
C LYS A 2 8.81 -1.52 20.81
N PRO A 3 8.63 -0.88 19.62
CA PRO A 3 9.74 -0.59 18.72
C PRO A 3 10.79 0.32 19.38
N ASN A 4 12.07 0.02 19.17
CA ASN A 4 13.17 0.86 19.69
C ASN A 4 13.35 2.15 18.87
N ASN A 5 12.94 2.13 17.59
CA ASN A 5 13.01 3.27 16.69
C ASN A 5 11.59 3.72 16.36
N PRO A 6 11.24 5.01 16.59
CA PRO A 6 9.88 5.51 16.38
C PRO A 6 9.52 5.66 14.90
N PHE A 7 10.49 5.73 14.01
CA PHE A 7 10.28 5.90 12.58
C PHE A 7 10.13 4.54 11.90
N LEU A 8 8.92 3.99 11.94
CA LEU A 8 8.62 2.68 11.36
C LEU A 8 8.66 2.72 9.84
N ILE A 9 9.47 1.87 9.22
CA ILE A 9 9.57 1.73 7.76
C ILE A 9 8.56 0.75 7.18
N SER A 10 7.89 -0.03 8.03
CA SER A 10 6.85 -0.99 7.64
C SER A 10 5.88 -1.24 8.80
N GLY A 11 4.62 -1.58 8.45
CA GLY A 11 3.60 -1.95 9.41
C GLY A 11 2.99 -0.75 10.17
N TYR A 12 2.26 -1.08 11.23
CA TYR A 12 1.64 -0.17 12.18
C TYR A 12 1.76 -0.79 13.58
N TYR A 13 2.12 -0.01 14.56
CA TYR A 13 2.24 -0.49 15.93
C TYR A 13 1.20 0.12 16.87
N SER A 14 1.19 1.43 17.01
CA SER A 14 0.25 2.18 17.85
C SER A 14 0.14 3.63 17.38
N PRO A 15 -0.84 4.41 17.87
CA PRO A 15 -0.96 5.83 17.54
C PRO A 15 0.30 6.66 17.80
N GLU A 16 1.07 6.33 18.83
CA GLU A 16 2.33 7.03 19.17
C GLU A 16 3.35 7.01 18.01
N PHE A 17 3.35 5.96 17.18
CA PHE A 17 4.26 5.76 16.06
C PHE A 17 3.62 6.07 14.70
N PHE A 18 2.44 6.66 14.72
CA PHE A 18 1.67 7.02 13.52
C PHE A 18 1.54 8.53 13.44
N CYS A 19 2.10 9.11 12.38
CA CYS A 19 2.13 10.56 12.20
C CYS A 19 0.87 11.05 11.53
N ASP A 20 0.16 12.00 12.14
CA ASP A 20 -0.95 12.77 11.58
C ASP A 20 -2.06 11.88 10.95
N ARG A 21 -2.61 12.29 9.83
CA ARG A 21 -3.72 11.63 9.11
C ARG A 21 -5.06 11.71 9.86
N GLU A 22 -5.23 12.69 10.76
CA GLU A 22 -6.47 12.83 11.54
C GLU A 22 -7.67 13.09 10.62
N GLN A 23 -7.50 13.89 9.57
CA GLN A 23 -8.59 14.19 8.62
C GLN A 23 -8.98 12.95 7.81
N GLU A 24 -7.99 12.22 7.29
CA GLU A 24 -8.24 11.00 6.52
C GLU A 24 -8.80 9.89 7.43
N THR A 25 -8.27 9.76 8.65
CA THR A 25 -8.81 8.84 9.65
C THR A 25 -10.26 9.19 9.97
N GLY A 26 -10.57 10.45 10.28
CA GLY A 26 -11.93 10.93 10.53
C GLY A 26 -12.88 10.66 9.36
N THR A 27 -12.40 10.84 8.11
CA THR A 27 -13.17 10.53 6.90
C THR A 27 -13.50 9.05 6.77
N ILE A 28 -12.54 8.16 7.09
CA ILE A 28 -12.78 6.71 7.09
C ILE A 28 -13.78 6.35 8.18
N LEU A 29 -13.59 6.84 9.41
CA LEU A 29 -14.49 6.55 10.53
C LEU A 29 -15.92 7.00 10.24
N ASP A 30 -16.10 8.25 9.77
CA ASP A 30 -17.42 8.77 9.39
C ASP A 30 -18.08 7.94 8.29
N ALA A 31 -17.33 7.58 7.24
CA ALA A 31 -17.87 6.74 6.19
C ALA A 31 -18.36 5.38 6.71
N LEU A 32 -17.53 4.70 7.49
CA LEU A 32 -17.83 3.36 8.02
C LEU A 32 -18.99 3.39 9.04
N HIS A 33 -19.04 4.38 9.93
CA HIS A 33 -20.14 4.55 10.88
C HIS A 33 -21.50 4.79 10.20
N ASN A 34 -21.47 5.45 9.04
CA ASN A 34 -22.67 5.73 8.23
C ASN A 34 -22.94 4.66 7.16
N GLY A 35 -22.32 3.48 7.27
CA GLY A 35 -22.58 2.36 6.36
C GLY A 35 -22.03 2.53 4.95
N ARG A 36 -21.08 3.45 4.73
CA ARG A 36 -20.45 3.69 3.43
C ARG A 36 -19.14 2.91 3.32
N ASN A 37 -18.93 2.29 2.17
CA ASN A 37 -17.63 1.72 1.83
C ASN A 37 -16.66 2.83 1.39
N VAL A 38 -15.36 2.60 1.52
CA VAL A 38 -14.29 3.55 1.17
C VAL A 38 -13.41 2.98 0.07
N ALA A 39 -13.08 3.79 -0.94
CA ALA A 39 -12.01 3.49 -1.89
C ALA A 39 -10.79 4.36 -1.55
N LEU A 40 -9.77 3.76 -0.94
CA LEU A 40 -8.55 4.43 -0.50
C LEU A 40 -7.47 4.34 -1.58
N ILE A 41 -7.16 5.45 -2.21
CA ILE A 41 -6.28 5.53 -3.37
C ILE A 41 -5.05 6.36 -3.03
N ALA A 42 -3.86 5.78 -3.20
CA ALA A 42 -2.61 6.52 -3.06
C ALA A 42 -1.45 5.79 -3.74
N PRO A 43 -0.38 6.48 -4.12
CA PRO A 43 0.85 5.83 -4.57
C PRO A 43 1.34 4.80 -3.55
N ARG A 44 2.17 3.86 -4.01
CA ARG A 44 2.86 2.94 -3.09
C ARG A 44 3.67 3.72 -2.06
N ARG A 45 3.80 3.16 -0.85
CA ARG A 45 4.66 3.71 0.21
C ARG A 45 4.21 5.08 0.77
N MET A 46 2.94 5.47 0.55
CA MET A 46 2.34 6.69 1.12
C MET A 46 1.63 6.46 2.46
N GLY A 47 1.72 5.26 3.04
CA GLY A 47 1.15 4.96 4.35
C GLY A 47 -0.28 4.43 4.36
N LYS A 48 -0.84 3.95 3.22
CA LYS A 48 -2.20 3.36 3.14
C LYS A 48 -2.46 2.30 4.22
N THR A 49 -1.59 1.29 4.29
CA THR A 49 -1.70 0.19 5.25
C THR A 49 -1.69 0.69 6.69
N GLY A 50 -0.81 1.66 6.99
CA GLY A 50 -0.75 2.31 8.30
C GLY A 50 -2.06 3.02 8.64
N LEU A 51 -2.61 3.80 7.70
CA LEU A 51 -3.88 4.52 7.87
C LEU A 51 -5.06 3.56 8.11
N VAL A 52 -5.17 2.49 7.33
CA VAL A 52 -6.23 1.48 7.53
C VAL A 52 -6.14 0.85 8.93
N ARG A 53 -4.93 0.46 9.35
CA ARG A 53 -4.72 -0.15 10.68
C ARG A 53 -4.96 0.85 11.81
N HIS A 54 -4.58 2.12 11.61
CA HIS A 54 -4.88 3.19 12.56
C HIS A 54 -6.39 3.42 12.69
N ALA A 55 -7.11 3.50 11.57
CA ALA A 55 -8.57 3.61 11.59
C ALA A 55 -9.23 2.41 12.30
N PHE A 56 -8.74 1.18 12.07
CA PHE A 56 -9.23 0.00 12.78
C PHE A 56 -8.91 0.02 14.28
N TYR A 57 -7.75 0.55 14.66
CA TYR A 57 -7.42 0.77 16.06
C TYR A 57 -8.43 1.74 16.71
N ARG A 58 -8.67 2.91 16.10
CA ARG A 58 -9.62 3.91 16.58
C ARG A 58 -11.05 3.36 16.67
N LEU A 59 -11.50 2.63 15.65
CA LEU A 59 -12.82 1.97 15.65
C LEU A 59 -12.98 1.00 16.83
N LYS A 60 -11.94 0.23 17.17
CA LYS A 60 -11.98 -0.70 18.32
C LYS A 60 -11.98 0.00 19.66
N GLU A 61 -11.31 1.14 19.78
CA GLU A 61 -11.39 1.99 20.98
C GLU A 61 -12.79 2.55 21.19
N GLU A 62 -13.47 2.96 20.12
CA GLU A 62 -14.83 3.51 20.17
C GLU A 62 -15.90 2.42 20.33
N GLN A 63 -15.71 1.27 19.71
CA GLN A 63 -16.66 0.15 19.66
C GLN A 63 -15.94 -1.19 19.84
N PRO A 64 -15.71 -1.65 21.07
CA PRO A 64 -14.91 -2.87 21.33
C PRO A 64 -15.49 -4.16 20.73
N ASP A 65 -16.80 -4.21 20.47
CA ASP A 65 -17.48 -5.42 19.95
C ASP A 65 -17.39 -5.60 18.44
N ILE A 66 -16.76 -4.68 17.71
CA ILE A 66 -16.59 -4.82 16.27
C ILE A 66 -15.52 -5.86 15.92
N VAL A 67 -15.60 -6.36 14.69
CA VAL A 67 -14.56 -7.23 14.13
C VAL A 67 -13.96 -6.55 12.89
N THR A 68 -12.63 -6.51 12.82
CA THR A 68 -11.91 -5.91 11.71
C THR A 68 -11.06 -6.95 11.00
N PHE A 69 -11.11 -6.96 9.68
CA PHE A 69 -10.33 -7.88 8.83
C PHE A 69 -9.45 -7.08 7.88
N TYR A 70 -8.20 -7.47 7.78
CA TYR A 70 -7.26 -6.87 6.84
C TYR A 70 -6.67 -7.96 5.95
N LEU A 71 -6.82 -7.79 4.64
CA LEU A 71 -6.29 -8.68 3.61
C LEU A 71 -5.40 -7.88 2.67
N ASP A 72 -4.20 -8.35 2.42
CA ASP A 72 -3.34 -7.90 1.32
C ASP A 72 -3.40 -8.97 0.22
N ILE A 73 -4.01 -8.61 -0.91
CA ILE A 73 -4.22 -9.55 -2.02
C ILE A 73 -3.16 -9.44 -3.11
N TYR A 74 -2.06 -8.73 -2.86
CA TYR A 74 -0.99 -8.55 -3.84
C TYR A 74 -0.42 -9.86 -4.40
N SER A 75 -0.30 -10.88 -3.55
CA SER A 75 0.25 -12.19 -3.92
C SER A 75 -0.73 -13.13 -4.63
N THR A 76 -2.01 -12.79 -4.68
CA THR A 76 -3.04 -13.63 -5.30
C THR A 76 -3.01 -13.52 -6.82
N GLN A 77 -3.19 -14.64 -7.52
CA GLN A 77 -3.11 -14.73 -8.98
C GLN A 77 -4.41 -15.22 -9.62
N SER A 78 -5.40 -15.64 -8.82
CA SER A 78 -6.67 -16.19 -9.27
C SER A 78 -7.78 -15.91 -8.26
N LEU A 79 -9.05 -16.10 -8.69
CA LEU A 79 -10.19 -16.11 -7.79
C LEU A 79 -10.01 -17.11 -6.65
N GLY A 80 -9.48 -18.29 -6.95
CA GLY A 80 -9.23 -19.32 -5.95
C GLY A 80 -8.23 -18.90 -4.88
N ASP A 81 -7.15 -18.18 -5.26
CA ASP A 81 -6.20 -17.63 -4.28
C ASP A 81 -6.87 -16.59 -3.38
N PHE A 82 -7.64 -15.69 -4.00
CA PHE A 82 -8.41 -14.68 -3.26
C PHE A 82 -9.37 -15.32 -2.27
N VAL A 83 -10.15 -16.30 -2.72
CA VAL A 83 -11.13 -17.01 -1.88
C VAL A 83 -10.45 -17.71 -0.71
N ARG A 84 -9.34 -18.40 -0.94
CA ARG A 84 -8.56 -19.05 0.13
C ARG A 84 -8.08 -18.04 1.18
N LEU A 85 -7.52 -16.91 0.72
CA LEU A 85 -7.04 -15.85 1.61
C LEU A 85 -8.18 -15.19 2.40
N PHE A 86 -9.26 -14.84 1.71
CA PHE A 86 -10.43 -14.21 2.32
C PHE A 86 -11.07 -15.12 3.37
N ALA A 87 -11.29 -16.36 3.00
CA ALA A 87 -11.86 -17.36 3.90
C ALA A 87 -10.99 -17.61 5.14
N SER A 88 -9.68 -17.81 4.96
CA SER A 88 -8.77 -18.03 6.09
C SER A 88 -8.75 -16.85 7.05
N THR A 89 -8.85 -15.61 6.52
CA THR A 89 -8.89 -14.40 7.33
C THR A 89 -10.20 -14.27 8.09
N VAL A 90 -11.34 -14.47 7.43
CA VAL A 90 -12.67 -14.33 8.03
C VAL A 90 -12.94 -15.42 9.06
N LEU A 91 -12.73 -16.68 8.69
CA LEU A 91 -13.00 -17.83 9.56
C LEU A 91 -12.07 -17.90 10.77
N GLY A 92 -10.85 -17.36 10.64
CA GLY A 92 -9.89 -17.32 11.75
C GLY A 92 -10.16 -16.24 12.80
N GLN A 93 -10.98 -15.21 12.50
CA GLN A 93 -11.16 -14.04 13.36
C GLN A 93 -12.59 -13.78 13.83
N LEU A 94 -13.61 -14.24 13.11
CA LEU A 94 -15.00 -13.92 13.43
C LEU A 94 -15.48 -14.56 14.73
N ASP A 95 -15.11 -15.79 14.98
CA ASP A 95 -15.50 -16.56 16.15
C ASP A 95 -14.27 -16.91 17.02
N SER A 96 -14.19 -16.31 18.18
CA SER A 96 -13.07 -16.49 19.13
C SER A 96 -13.10 -17.82 19.90
N VAL A 97 -14.19 -18.59 19.81
CA VAL A 97 -14.35 -19.88 20.52
C VAL A 97 -14.30 -21.04 19.52
N PRO A 98 -13.24 -21.88 19.51
CA PRO A 98 -13.01 -22.89 18.47
C PRO A 98 -14.19 -23.84 18.20
N GLN A 99 -14.90 -24.28 19.23
CA GLN A 99 -16.01 -25.25 19.08
C GLN A 99 -17.29 -24.64 18.51
N LYS A 100 -17.61 -23.37 18.90
CA LYS A 100 -18.77 -22.65 18.32
C LYS A 100 -18.46 -22.17 16.90
N ALA A 101 -17.21 -21.76 16.65
CA ALA A 101 -16.72 -21.42 15.31
C ALA A 101 -16.91 -22.58 14.35
N LEU A 102 -16.46 -23.78 14.71
CA LEU A 102 -16.56 -24.97 13.87
C LEU A 102 -18.02 -25.30 13.49
N SER A 103 -18.95 -25.27 14.45
CA SER A 103 -20.35 -25.58 14.16
C SER A 103 -21.02 -24.58 13.21
N ARG A 104 -20.71 -23.27 13.38
CA ARG A 104 -21.20 -22.21 12.48
C ARG A 104 -20.54 -22.28 11.11
N ILE A 105 -19.22 -22.45 11.05
CA ILE A 105 -18.49 -22.60 9.79
C ILE A 105 -19.06 -23.78 8.99
N CYS A 106 -19.22 -24.96 9.60
CA CYS A 106 -19.79 -26.12 8.94
C CYS A 106 -21.27 -25.95 8.50
N GLN A 107 -21.99 -25.00 9.11
CA GLN A 107 -23.37 -24.70 8.71
C GLN A 107 -23.42 -23.87 7.42
N PHE A 108 -22.50 -22.90 7.28
CA PHE A 108 -22.47 -21.95 6.16
C PHE A 108 -21.55 -22.41 5.02
N VAL A 109 -20.39 -22.98 5.37
CA VAL A 109 -19.34 -23.30 4.40
C VAL A 109 -19.36 -24.80 4.10
N ARG A 110 -19.96 -25.16 2.97
CA ARG A 110 -20.15 -26.58 2.54
C ARG A 110 -19.29 -26.95 1.35
N SER A 111 -18.90 -25.94 0.55
CA SER A 111 -18.15 -26.11 -0.69
C SER A 111 -16.64 -26.27 -0.49
N CYS A 112 -16.14 -26.06 0.72
CA CYS A 112 -14.72 -26.24 1.02
C CYS A 112 -14.50 -27.03 2.32
N ARG A 113 -13.27 -27.51 2.52
CA ARG A 113 -12.85 -28.21 3.73
C ARG A 113 -11.93 -27.32 4.55
N PRO A 114 -12.39 -26.80 5.70
CA PRO A 114 -11.50 -26.08 6.61
C PRO A 114 -10.51 -27.06 7.26
N VAL A 115 -9.21 -26.75 7.15
CA VAL A 115 -8.13 -27.48 7.81
C VAL A 115 -7.60 -26.61 8.94
N PHE A 116 -7.73 -27.08 10.16
CA PHE A 116 -7.20 -26.40 11.33
C PHE A 116 -5.76 -26.85 11.56
N THR A 117 -4.84 -25.91 11.52
CA THR A 117 -3.44 -26.10 11.84
C THR A 117 -3.07 -25.18 12.98
N PHE A 118 -1.98 -25.47 13.66
CA PHE A 118 -1.40 -24.56 14.63
C PHE A 118 -0.11 -24.00 14.04
N ASP A 119 0.09 -22.70 14.19
CA ASP A 119 1.37 -22.09 13.86
C ASP A 119 2.45 -22.67 14.79
N GLU A 120 3.47 -23.28 14.21
CA GLU A 120 4.50 -24.00 14.96
C GLU A 120 5.33 -23.11 15.89
N LEU A 121 5.40 -21.80 15.60
CA LEU A 121 6.18 -20.82 16.37
C LEU A 121 5.37 -20.13 17.46
N THR A 122 4.10 -19.85 17.18
CA THR A 122 3.24 -19.06 18.07
C THR A 122 2.17 -19.87 18.78
N GLY A 123 1.90 -21.11 18.34
CA GLY A 123 0.83 -21.96 18.86
C GLY A 123 -0.59 -21.45 18.54
N VAL A 124 -0.72 -20.38 17.73
CA VAL A 124 -2.00 -19.78 17.37
C VAL A 124 -2.72 -20.68 16.36
N PRO A 125 -4.03 -20.97 16.56
CA PRO A 125 -4.82 -21.70 15.57
C PRO A 125 -4.85 -20.97 14.24
N LYS A 126 -4.49 -21.66 13.16
CA LYS A 126 -4.56 -21.17 11.78
C LYS A 126 -5.58 -22.01 11.02
N VAL A 127 -6.54 -21.34 10.41
CA VAL A 127 -7.51 -22.00 9.52
C VAL A 127 -7.01 -21.86 8.09
N THR A 128 -6.77 -22.97 7.42
CA THR A 128 -6.54 -23.01 5.98
C THR A 128 -7.71 -23.67 5.30
N ILE A 129 -8.00 -23.31 4.06
CA ILE A 129 -9.13 -23.82 3.31
C ILE A 129 -8.62 -24.39 2.00
N ASP A 130 -9.04 -25.59 1.71
CA ASP A 130 -8.87 -26.19 0.41
C ASP A 130 -10.16 -26.02 -0.40
N VAL A 131 -10.06 -25.33 -1.53
CA VAL A 131 -11.18 -24.99 -2.41
C VAL A 131 -10.93 -25.63 -3.76
N ALA A 132 -11.85 -26.49 -4.21
CA ALA A 132 -11.79 -27.04 -5.56
C ALA A 132 -12.07 -25.93 -6.61
N PRO A 133 -11.38 -25.91 -7.75
CA PRO A 133 -11.54 -24.86 -8.77
C PRO A 133 -12.99 -24.64 -9.24
N ALA A 134 -13.81 -25.69 -9.27
CA ALA A 134 -15.23 -25.60 -9.64
C ALA A 134 -16.13 -24.99 -8.54
N GLU A 135 -15.64 -24.83 -7.32
CA GLU A 135 -16.39 -24.38 -6.15
C GLU A 135 -15.98 -22.98 -5.64
N GLU A 136 -15.08 -22.30 -6.34
CA GLU A 136 -14.53 -21.02 -5.89
C GLU A 136 -15.59 -19.95 -5.69
N GLU A 137 -16.51 -19.79 -6.65
CA GLU A 137 -17.62 -18.82 -6.57
C GLU A 137 -18.62 -19.20 -5.45
N ASN A 138 -18.95 -20.47 -5.31
CA ASN A 138 -19.84 -20.94 -4.24
C ASN A 138 -19.19 -20.71 -2.86
N THR A 139 -17.91 -21.05 -2.73
CA THR A 139 -17.17 -20.83 -1.48
C THR A 139 -17.12 -19.34 -1.12
N LEU A 140 -16.86 -18.47 -2.09
CA LEU A 140 -16.88 -17.03 -1.86
C LEU A 140 -18.23 -16.54 -1.34
N LYS A 141 -19.31 -16.98 -1.99
CA LYS A 141 -20.67 -16.67 -1.57
C LYS A 141 -20.96 -17.13 -0.14
N GLU A 142 -20.64 -18.39 0.17
CA GLU A 142 -20.83 -18.97 1.50
C GLU A 142 -20.07 -18.20 2.60
N ILE A 143 -18.83 -17.78 2.32
CA ILE A 143 -18.03 -17.00 3.28
C ILE A 143 -18.62 -15.61 3.48
N ILE A 144 -19.09 -14.96 2.41
CA ILE A 144 -19.74 -13.66 2.50
C ILE A 144 -21.07 -13.77 3.27
N GLU A 145 -21.86 -14.82 3.04
CA GLU A 145 -23.08 -15.09 3.80
C GLU A 145 -22.78 -15.37 5.29
N TYR A 146 -21.71 -16.12 5.59
CA TYR A 146 -21.25 -16.35 6.95
C TYR A 146 -20.85 -15.04 7.64
N LEU A 147 -20.10 -14.17 6.95
CA LEU A 147 -19.73 -12.85 7.43
C LEU A 147 -20.98 -11.96 7.69
N GLY A 148 -21.94 -11.99 6.76
CA GLY A 148 -23.22 -11.29 6.86
C GLY A 148 -24.13 -11.81 7.99
N SER A 149 -23.97 -13.09 8.40
CA SER A 149 -24.72 -13.70 9.51
C SER A 149 -24.22 -13.26 10.91
N SER A 150 -23.11 -12.51 10.96
CA SER A 150 -22.56 -12.03 12.23
C SER A 150 -23.50 -11.02 12.90
N GLU A 151 -23.72 -11.17 14.22
CA GLU A 151 -24.39 -10.17 15.03
C GLU A 151 -23.52 -8.94 15.28
N LYS A 152 -22.21 -9.08 15.08
CA LYS A 152 -21.23 -8.01 15.23
C LYS A 152 -21.11 -7.21 13.95
N ARG A 153 -20.84 -5.92 14.08
CA ARG A 153 -20.45 -5.09 12.96
C ARG A 153 -19.03 -5.45 12.51
N CYS A 154 -18.86 -5.62 11.22
CA CYS A 154 -17.60 -6.07 10.61
C CYS A 154 -17.07 -5.03 9.65
N TYR A 155 -15.76 -4.79 9.69
CA TYR A 155 -15.06 -3.92 8.75
C TYR A 155 -13.95 -4.70 8.06
N VAL A 156 -14.00 -4.72 6.74
CA VAL A 156 -13.08 -5.50 5.89
C VAL A 156 -12.24 -4.56 5.05
N ALA A 157 -10.93 -4.56 5.23
CA ALA A 157 -10.01 -3.87 4.34
C ALA A 157 -9.33 -4.87 3.40
N ILE A 158 -9.43 -4.57 2.10
CA ILE A 158 -8.77 -5.33 1.05
C ILE A 158 -7.72 -4.41 0.43
N ASP A 159 -6.44 -4.65 0.74
CA ASP A 159 -5.32 -3.88 0.20
C ASP A 159 -4.86 -4.47 -1.14
N GLU A 160 -4.34 -3.59 -2.01
CA GLU A 160 -3.99 -3.83 -3.40
C GLU A 160 -5.16 -4.38 -4.23
N PHE A 161 -6.38 -3.83 -3.98
CA PHE A 161 -7.64 -4.32 -4.55
C PHE A 161 -7.64 -4.40 -6.08
N GLN A 162 -6.88 -3.53 -6.78
CA GLN A 162 -6.75 -3.62 -8.23
C GLN A 162 -6.18 -4.96 -8.72
N GLN A 163 -5.60 -5.78 -7.84
CA GLN A 163 -5.07 -7.10 -8.20
C GLN A 163 -6.14 -8.04 -8.78
N ILE A 164 -7.41 -7.88 -8.39
CA ILE A 164 -8.50 -8.70 -8.93
C ILE A 164 -8.71 -8.52 -10.45
N THR A 165 -8.22 -7.43 -11.03
CA THR A 165 -8.30 -7.18 -12.48
C THR A 165 -7.26 -7.96 -13.29
N GLU A 166 -6.25 -8.50 -12.63
CA GLU A 166 -5.18 -9.31 -13.23
C GLU A 166 -5.52 -10.81 -13.23
N TYR A 167 -6.64 -11.21 -12.60
CA TYR A 167 -7.04 -12.62 -12.54
C TYR A 167 -7.48 -13.13 -13.91
N PRO A 168 -7.21 -14.41 -14.22
CA PRO A 168 -7.65 -15.01 -15.47
C PRO A 168 -9.19 -15.15 -15.57
N GLU A 169 -9.88 -15.24 -14.43
CA GLU A 169 -11.33 -15.34 -14.35
C GLU A 169 -11.97 -13.98 -14.69
N LYS A 170 -12.96 -14.02 -15.58
CA LYS A 170 -13.69 -12.82 -16.00
C LYS A 170 -14.83 -12.49 -15.03
N GLY A 171 -15.04 -11.19 -14.80
CA GLY A 171 -16.21 -10.73 -14.06
C GLY A 171 -16.08 -10.82 -12.53
N VAL A 172 -14.87 -11.01 -11.98
CA VAL A 172 -14.62 -11.07 -10.54
C VAL A 172 -15.12 -9.81 -9.81
N GLU A 173 -14.95 -8.63 -10.40
CA GLU A 173 -15.50 -7.39 -9.83
C GLU A 173 -17.03 -7.44 -9.72
N ALA A 174 -17.72 -7.90 -10.77
CA ALA A 174 -19.17 -7.98 -10.79
C ALA A 174 -19.69 -9.02 -9.78
N LEU A 175 -18.98 -10.15 -9.67
CA LEU A 175 -19.25 -11.19 -8.70
C LEU A 175 -19.14 -10.66 -7.26
N LEU A 176 -18.03 -10.06 -6.90
CA LEU A 176 -17.81 -9.45 -5.58
C LEU A 176 -18.88 -8.40 -5.28
N ARG A 177 -19.12 -7.49 -6.23
CA ARG A 177 -20.13 -6.43 -6.07
C ARG A 177 -21.53 -7.01 -5.82
N SER A 178 -21.90 -8.08 -6.51
CA SER A 178 -23.21 -8.72 -6.36
C SER A 178 -23.44 -9.31 -4.96
N TYR A 179 -22.37 -9.80 -4.32
CA TYR A 179 -22.46 -10.39 -2.98
C TYR A 179 -22.43 -9.34 -1.87
N ILE A 180 -21.51 -8.38 -1.96
CA ILE A 180 -21.28 -7.43 -0.86
C ILE A 180 -22.36 -6.34 -0.75
N GLN A 181 -23.08 -6.04 -1.83
CA GLN A 181 -24.06 -4.93 -1.84
C GLN A 181 -25.26 -5.12 -0.91
N PHE A 182 -25.52 -6.35 -0.47
CA PHE A 182 -26.65 -6.69 0.40
C PHE A 182 -26.26 -6.84 1.86
N LEU A 183 -24.99 -6.68 2.21
CA LEU A 183 -24.50 -6.78 3.57
C LEU A 183 -24.83 -5.50 4.33
N SER A 184 -25.61 -5.60 5.40
CA SER A 184 -26.00 -4.45 6.23
C SER A 184 -25.10 -4.22 7.45
N ASN A 185 -24.40 -5.28 7.87
CA ASN A 185 -23.51 -5.29 9.04
C ASN A 185 -22.02 -5.25 8.67
N VAL A 186 -21.67 -5.20 7.37
CA VAL A 186 -20.28 -5.24 6.88
C VAL A 186 -20.01 -4.05 5.99
N ASN A 187 -18.91 -3.34 6.26
CA ASN A 187 -18.42 -2.28 5.38
C ASN A 187 -16.99 -2.57 4.94
N PHE A 188 -16.65 -2.09 3.75
CA PHE A 188 -15.38 -2.38 3.09
C PHE A 188 -14.52 -1.12 2.90
N ILE A 189 -13.21 -1.30 3.05
CA ILE A 189 -12.18 -0.37 2.59
C ILE A 189 -11.42 -1.08 1.47
N PHE A 190 -11.57 -0.58 0.25
CA PHE A 190 -10.81 -1.03 -0.91
C PHE A 190 -9.59 -0.13 -1.07
N ALA A 191 -8.42 -0.60 -0.67
CA ALA A 191 -7.18 0.16 -0.79
C ALA A 191 -6.38 -0.29 -2.01
N GLY A 192 -5.72 0.65 -2.70
CA GLY A 192 -4.90 0.31 -3.85
C GLY A 192 -3.88 1.36 -4.23
N SER A 193 -2.81 0.90 -4.90
CA SER A 193 -1.65 1.72 -5.25
C SER A 193 -1.61 2.11 -6.73
N LYS A 194 -2.23 1.37 -7.63
CA LYS A 194 -2.36 1.72 -9.04
C LYS A 194 -3.49 2.75 -9.22
N GLN A 195 -3.17 4.03 -8.98
CA GLN A 195 -4.14 5.12 -8.88
C GLN A 195 -5.14 5.17 -10.05
N HIS A 196 -4.63 5.14 -11.28
CA HIS A 196 -5.48 5.21 -12.47
C HIS A 196 -6.48 4.05 -12.53
N MET A 197 -6.03 2.83 -12.23
CA MET A 197 -6.87 1.63 -12.22
C MET A 197 -7.92 1.69 -11.12
N MET A 198 -7.52 2.08 -9.92
CA MET A 198 -8.45 2.26 -8.80
C MET A 198 -9.49 3.34 -9.11
N GLN A 199 -9.08 4.49 -9.65
CA GLN A 199 -10.02 5.52 -10.08
C GLN A 199 -11.00 4.98 -11.13
N GLU A 200 -10.52 4.28 -12.16
CA GLU A 200 -11.38 3.68 -13.16
C GLU A 200 -12.40 2.72 -12.55
N MET A 201 -11.99 1.82 -11.64
CA MET A 201 -12.87 0.84 -10.99
C MET A 201 -14.03 1.49 -10.23
N PHE A 202 -13.81 2.62 -9.55
CA PHE A 202 -14.82 3.23 -8.67
C PHE A 202 -15.53 4.45 -9.27
N THR A 203 -14.98 5.08 -10.32
CA THR A 203 -15.58 6.30 -10.91
C THR A 203 -16.10 6.13 -12.33
N SER A 204 -15.73 5.04 -13.03
CA SER A 204 -16.21 4.78 -14.37
C SER A 204 -17.58 4.10 -14.35
N SER A 205 -18.58 4.67 -15.05
CA SER A 205 -19.92 4.07 -15.17
C SER A 205 -19.97 2.71 -15.87
N LYS A 206 -18.85 2.29 -16.47
CA LYS A 206 -18.72 0.98 -17.13
C LYS A 206 -18.24 -0.12 -16.15
N ARG A 207 -17.88 0.25 -14.93
CA ARG A 207 -17.31 -0.70 -13.95
C ARG A 207 -18.34 -1.07 -12.89
N PRO A 208 -18.31 -2.32 -12.38
CA PRO A 208 -19.28 -2.82 -11.39
C PRO A 208 -19.33 -2.01 -10.09
N PHE A 209 -18.18 -1.50 -9.62
CA PHE A 209 -18.09 -0.70 -8.39
C PHE A 209 -18.38 0.79 -8.56
N TYR A 210 -18.89 1.20 -9.73
CA TYR A 210 -19.25 2.62 -9.98
C TYR A 210 -20.13 3.18 -8.86
N GLN A 211 -19.71 4.30 -8.27
CA GLN A 211 -20.42 5.02 -7.19
C GLN A 211 -20.81 4.14 -5.97
N SER A 212 -20.09 3.04 -5.71
CA SER A 212 -20.39 2.16 -4.59
C SER A 212 -19.56 2.46 -3.33
N THR A 213 -18.66 3.44 -3.40
CA THR A 213 -17.74 3.80 -2.34
C THR A 213 -17.57 5.31 -2.23
N GLN A 214 -17.16 5.78 -1.05
CA GLN A 214 -16.63 7.13 -0.88
C GLN A 214 -15.15 7.12 -1.28
N PRO A 215 -14.75 7.88 -2.30
CA PRO A 215 -13.34 7.96 -2.68
C PRO A 215 -12.56 8.77 -1.64
N LEU A 216 -11.38 8.29 -1.28
CA LEU A 216 -10.41 8.97 -0.42
C LEU A 216 -9.03 8.85 -1.05
N THR A 217 -8.46 9.96 -1.45
CA THR A 217 -7.10 10.02 -1.98
C THR A 217 -6.18 10.60 -0.92
N ILE A 218 -5.06 9.93 -0.63
CA ILE A 218 -4.06 10.44 0.29
C ILE A 218 -2.80 10.90 -0.44
N GLY A 219 -2.32 12.05 -0.02
CA GLY A 219 -1.07 12.66 -0.48
C GLY A 219 0.02 12.62 0.59
N PRO A 220 1.07 13.45 0.48
CA PRO A 220 2.06 13.66 1.52
C PRO A 220 1.41 14.11 2.84
N ILE A 221 2.02 13.73 3.96
CA ILE A 221 1.68 14.29 5.27
C ILE A 221 2.03 15.78 5.27
N GLN A 222 1.21 16.62 5.92
CA GLN A 222 1.50 18.04 6.02
C GLN A 222 2.88 18.28 6.64
N GLN A 223 3.67 19.18 6.03
CA GLN A 223 5.09 19.35 6.38
C GLN A 223 5.29 19.70 7.84
N ASP A 224 4.51 20.66 8.36
CA ASP A 224 4.63 21.12 9.75
C ASP A 224 4.25 20.04 10.74
N GLU A 225 3.18 19.27 10.47
CA GLU A 225 2.75 18.16 11.32
C GLU A 225 3.81 17.04 11.35
N TYR A 226 4.39 16.76 10.20
CA TYR A 226 5.44 15.74 10.12
C TYR A 226 6.74 16.22 10.77
N ALA A 227 7.07 17.51 10.66
CA ALA A 227 8.20 18.11 11.36
C ALA A 227 8.04 18.02 12.88
N ASN A 228 6.86 18.37 13.41
CA ASN A 228 6.54 18.29 14.83
C ASN A 228 6.66 16.85 15.36
N PHE A 229 6.12 15.88 14.60
CA PHE A 229 6.25 14.46 14.94
C PHE A 229 7.72 14.03 14.97
N ALA A 230 8.50 14.36 13.94
CA ALA A 230 9.89 13.95 13.84
C ALA A 230 10.76 14.59 14.95
N THR A 231 10.71 15.91 15.09
CA THR A 231 11.51 16.65 16.09
C THR A 231 11.13 16.26 17.51
N GLY A 232 9.82 16.02 17.76
CA GLY A 232 9.33 15.54 19.05
C GLY A 232 9.93 14.19 19.45
N HIS A 233 9.99 13.23 18.53
CA HIS A 233 10.61 11.93 18.80
C HIS A 233 12.11 12.01 19.05
N PHE A 234 12.85 12.86 18.33
CA PHE A 234 14.26 13.10 18.60
C PHE A 234 14.46 13.71 20.00
N SER A 235 13.68 14.74 20.34
CA SER A 235 13.76 15.42 21.63
C SER A 235 13.46 14.51 22.83
N LEU A 236 12.53 13.55 22.69
CA LEU A 236 12.26 12.55 23.73
C LEU A 236 13.47 11.68 24.10
N HIS A 237 14.46 11.59 23.21
CA HIS A 237 15.72 10.87 23.44
C HIS A 237 16.92 11.81 23.65
N ASN A 238 16.66 13.10 23.95
CA ASN A 238 17.70 14.14 24.12
C ASN A 238 18.58 14.30 22.88
N LEU A 239 18.02 14.10 21.69
CA LEU A 239 18.66 14.33 20.39
C LEU A 239 18.03 15.55 19.72
N GLU A 240 18.82 16.26 18.91
CA GLU A 240 18.36 17.42 18.18
C GLU A 240 18.18 17.10 16.68
N LEU A 241 16.97 17.37 16.17
CA LEU A 241 16.66 17.48 14.75
C LEU A 241 15.99 18.84 14.54
N SER A 242 16.68 19.80 13.93
CA SER A 242 16.07 21.10 13.67
C SER A 242 14.99 21.02 12.59
N GLN A 243 14.01 21.93 12.66
CA GLN A 243 12.94 22.01 11.66
C GLN A 243 13.48 22.29 10.26
N ASP A 244 14.53 23.11 10.13
CA ASP A 244 15.14 23.42 8.84
C ASP A 244 15.77 22.17 8.19
N ILE A 245 16.42 21.33 8.98
CA ILE A 245 16.97 20.05 8.48
C ILE A 245 15.85 19.13 8.07
N PHE A 246 14.80 19.00 8.89
CA PHE A 246 13.63 18.20 8.52
C PHE A 246 12.99 18.72 7.22
N ASN A 247 12.79 20.02 7.09
CA ASN A 247 12.22 20.64 5.89
C ASN A 247 13.04 20.31 4.65
N SER A 248 14.36 20.37 4.74
CA SER A 248 15.27 19.98 3.65
C SER A 248 15.11 18.50 3.25
N ILE A 249 14.92 17.61 4.22
CA ILE A 249 14.63 16.19 3.97
C ILE A 249 13.27 16.02 3.29
N TYR A 250 12.25 16.70 3.81
CA TYR A 250 10.88 16.64 3.29
C TYR A 250 10.81 17.10 1.84
N GLU A 251 11.39 18.26 1.53
CA GLU A 251 11.45 18.82 0.18
C GLU A 251 12.20 17.90 -0.79
N LYS A 252 13.35 17.37 -0.36
CA LYS A 252 14.15 16.44 -1.19
C LYS A 252 13.36 15.23 -1.67
N TYR A 253 12.46 14.72 -0.85
CA TYR A 253 11.64 13.56 -1.18
C TYR A 253 10.16 13.90 -1.45
N GLU A 254 9.87 15.21 -1.65
CA GLU A 254 8.52 15.72 -1.96
C GLU A 254 7.47 15.23 -0.93
N GLY A 255 7.85 15.12 0.33
CA GLY A 255 6.99 14.62 1.40
C GLY A 255 6.58 13.15 1.29
N HIS A 256 7.21 12.39 0.38
CA HIS A 256 6.84 10.98 0.18
C HIS A 256 7.15 10.17 1.44
N THR A 257 6.11 9.76 2.14
CA THR A 257 6.14 9.25 3.52
C THR A 257 7.23 8.21 3.76
N TRP A 258 7.34 7.20 2.91
CA TRP A 258 8.29 6.11 3.14
C TRP A 258 9.76 6.55 3.04
N TYR A 259 10.10 7.44 2.08
CA TYR A 259 11.50 7.88 1.92
C TYR A 259 11.93 8.79 3.05
N VAL A 260 11.03 9.71 3.48
CA VAL A 260 11.25 10.55 4.66
C VAL A 260 11.42 9.66 5.90
N GLN A 261 10.51 8.72 6.10
CA GLN A 261 10.54 7.78 7.23
C GLN A 261 11.80 6.91 7.24
N CYS A 262 12.22 6.41 6.08
CA CYS A 262 13.43 5.61 5.94
C CYS A 262 14.69 6.39 6.34
N LEU A 263 14.78 7.66 5.92
CA LEU A 263 15.91 8.51 6.29
C LEU A 263 15.86 8.89 7.77
N LEU A 264 14.72 9.26 8.31
CA LEU A 264 14.56 9.57 9.75
C LEU A 264 14.90 8.34 10.62
N ASN A 265 14.46 7.15 10.22
CA ASN A 265 14.81 5.91 10.90
C ASN A 265 16.33 5.71 10.97
N ARG A 266 17.02 5.97 9.87
CA ARG A 266 18.48 5.86 9.80
C ARG A 266 19.17 6.92 10.69
N LEU A 267 18.74 8.17 10.60
CA LEU A 267 19.29 9.28 11.37
C LEU A 267 19.12 9.06 12.87
N TYR A 268 17.94 8.62 13.28
CA TYR A 268 17.67 8.29 14.69
C TYR A 268 18.56 7.16 15.21
N GLY A 269 18.83 6.16 14.37
CA GLY A 269 19.70 5.02 14.73
C GLY A 269 21.16 5.38 14.94
N TYR A 270 21.62 6.59 14.56
CA TYR A 270 22.99 7.04 14.84
C TYR A 270 23.17 7.58 16.27
N ASP A 271 22.11 7.78 17.02
CA ASP A 271 22.11 8.20 18.43
C ASP A 271 22.94 9.47 18.69
N ARG A 272 22.75 10.49 17.85
CA ARG A 272 23.41 11.81 17.96
C ARG A 272 22.59 12.89 17.25
N ASP A 273 22.91 14.16 17.56
CA ASP A 273 22.31 15.32 16.92
C ASP A 273 22.50 15.30 15.41
N VAL A 274 21.45 15.73 14.70
CA VAL A 274 21.40 15.68 13.24
C VAL A 274 21.89 17.01 12.66
N ASP A 275 22.93 16.92 11.85
CA ASP A 275 23.38 18.01 10.97
C ASP A 275 23.26 17.59 9.49
N MET A 276 23.44 18.53 8.57
CA MET A 276 23.37 18.25 7.13
C MET A 276 24.46 17.30 6.64
N LYS A 277 25.59 17.18 7.34
CA LYS A 277 26.65 16.21 7.01
C LYS A 277 26.18 14.79 7.34
N LEU A 278 25.51 14.64 8.47
CA LEU A 278 24.92 13.36 8.86
C LEU A 278 23.81 12.95 7.91
N VAL A 279 22.96 13.89 7.47
CA VAL A 279 21.92 13.64 6.46
C VAL A 279 22.55 13.14 5.15
N ALA A 280 23.58 13.83 4.64
CA ALA A 280 24.30 13.42 3.44
C ALA A 280 24.92 12.03 3.59
N TYR A 281 25.58 11.78 4.72
CA TYR A 281 26.18 10.48 5.04
C TYR A 281 25.11 9.36 5.09
N ALA A 282 23.97 9.60 5.72
CA ALA A 282 22.88 8.63 5.81
C ALA A 282 22.33 8.27 4.41
N ILE A 283 22.17 9.27 3.53
CA ILE A 283 21.77 9.05 2.14
C ILE A 283 22.81 8.22 1.40
N ASP A 284 24.11 8.54 1.55
CA ASP A 284 25.20 7.79 0.92
C ASP A 284 25.21 6.32 1.33
N GLN A 285 24.99 6.06 2.62
CA GLN A 285 24.89 4.68 3.12
C GLN A 285 23.68 3.94 2.51
N ILE A 286 22.50 4.56 2.47
CA ILE A 286 21.31 3.98 1.84
C ILE A 286 21.59 3.64 0.38
N LEU A 287 22.13 4.59 -0.38
CA LEU A 287 22.42 4.39 -1.81
C LEU A 287 23.49 3.31 -2.05
N SER A 288 24.49 3.24 -1.18
CA SER A 288 25.52 2.20 -1.23
C SER A 288 24.93 0.80 -1.02
N GLU A 289 24.05 0.64 -0.03
CA GLU A 289 23.36 -0.62 0.26
C GLU A 289 22.51 -1.12 -0.93
N TYR A 290 21.80 -0.20 -1.59
CA TYR A 290 20.96 -0.54 -2.75
C TYR A 290 21.73 -0.61 -4.08
N SER A 291 22.97 -0.14 -4.15
CA SER A 291 23.72 0.02 -5.40
C SER A 291 23.83 -1.28 -6.22
N TYR A 292 24.14 -2.40 -5.55
CA TYR A 292 24.23 -3.69 -6.22
C TYR A 292 22.86 -4.13 -6.78
N THR A 293 21.81 -3.99 -6.00
CA THR A 293 20.44 -4.36 -6.40
C THR A 293 19.97 -3.54 -7.59
N TYR A 294 20.21 -2.22 -7.59
CA TYR A 294 19.87 -1.36 -8.72
C TYR A 294 20.67 -1.69 -9.97
N ALA A 295 21.98 -1.92 -9.82
CA ALA A 295 22.83 -2.30 -10.95
C ALA A 295 22.40 -3.65 -11.55
N ASP A 296 22.06 -4.62 -10.73
CA ASP A 296 21.60 -5.94 -11.19
C ASP A 296 20.25 -5.86 -11.89
N MET A 297 19.29 -5.12 -11.30
CA MET A 297 17.98 -4.89 -11.90
C MET A 297 18.10 -4.25 -13.30
N LEU A 298 19.01 -3.29 -13.49
CA LEU A 298 19.19 -2.62 -14.78
C LEU A 298 19.70 -3.55 -15.88
N LYS A 299 20.30 -4.70 -15.56
CA LYS A 299 20.74 -5.70 -16.57
C LYS A 299 19.57 -6.28 -17.36
N ALA A 300 18.36 -6.27 -16.83
CA ALA A 300 17.16 -6.73 -17.51
C ALA A 300 16.65 -5.75 -18.60
N TYR A 301 17.25 -4.55 -18.69
CA TYR A 301 16.80 -3.48 -19.58
C TYR A 301 17.83 -3.21 -20.69
N SER A 302 17.33 -2.86 -21.88
CA SER A 302 18.20 -2.48 -22.99
C SER A 302 18.97 -1.18 -22.70
N SER A 303 20.09 -0.98 -23.38
CA SER A 303 20.90 0.24 -23.25
C SER A 303 20.09 1.53 -23.52
N GLY A 304 19.11 1.47 -24.44
CA GLY A 304 18.23 2.61 -24.72
C GLY A 304 17.27 2.92 -23.56
N GLN A 305 16.71 1.89 -22.90
CA GLN A 305 15.86 2.04 -21.73
C GLN A 305 16.64 2.58 -20.53
N VAL A 306 17.83 2.03 -20.26
CA VAL A 306 18.69 2.52 -19.18
C VAL A 306 19.12 3.97 -19.43
N ARG A 307 19.45 4.34 -20.67
CA ARG A 307 19.79 5.73 -21.02
C ARG A 307 18.61 6.67 -20.80
N LEU A 308 17.41 6.29 -21.22
CA LEU A 308 16.20 7.08 -20.97
C LEU A 308 15.92 7.24 -19.46
N LEU A 309 16.07 6.15 -18.69
CA LEU A 309 15.90 6.16 -17.25
C LEU A 309 16.89 7.14 -16.58
N LYS A 310 18.17 7.11 -16.97
CA LYS A 310 19.18 8.06 -16.48
C LYS A 310 18.85 9.51 -16.86
N ALA A 311 18.33 9.74 -18.07
CA ALA A 311 17.94 11.07 -18.53
C ALA A 311 16.81 11.64 -17.67
N ILE A 312 15.76 10.84 -17.43
CA ILE A 312 14.65 11.22 -16.54
C ILE A 312 15.16 11.47 -15.12
N ALA A 313 16.02 10.60 -14.60
CA ALA A 313 16.59 10.77 -13.25
C ALA A 313 17.37 12.08 -13.12
N LYS A 314 18.11 12.49 -14.15
CA LYS A 314 18.91 13.70 -14.14
C LYS A 314 18.07 14.97 -14.11
N GLU A 315 16.98 15.01 -14.89
CA GLU A 315 16.03 16.13 -14.89
C GLU A 315 15.11 16.15 -13.66
N GLY A 316 14.94 14.98 -13.00
CA GLY A 316 13.98 14.82 -11.91
C GLY A 316 12.56 14.61 -12.41
N CYS A 317 11.99 15.57 -13.15
CA CYS A 317 10.68 15.47 -13.80
C CYS A 317 10.78 15.94 -15.25
N VAL A 318 10.27 15.14 -16.20
CA VAL A 318 10.32 15.45 -17.63
C VAL A 318 8.92 15.53 -18.20
N LYS A 319 8.47 16.71 -18.59
CA LYS A 319 7.14 16.93 -19.13
C LYS A 319 6.97 16.30 -20.53
N GLU A 320 7.96 16.49 -21.39
CA GLU A 320 7.91 16.09 -22.80
C GLU A 320 9.11 15.21 -23.17
N VAL A 321 9.04 13.92 -22.80
CA VAL A 321 10.11 12.93 -23.05
C VAL A 321 10.41 12.71 -24.54
N LEU A 322 9.45 13.04 -25.42
CA LEU A 322 9.59 12.89 -26.87
C LEU A 322 10.04 14.21 -27.56
N ALA A 323 10.25 15.29 -26.83
CA ALA A 323 10.73 16.55 -27.38
C ALA A 323 12.11 16.39 -28.00
N GLY A 324 12.33 17.02 -29.17
CA GLY A 324 13.60 16.95 -29.91
C GLY A 324 14.79 17.40 -29.07
N ASP A 325 14.62 18.47 -28.28
CA ASP A 325 15.65 19.01 -27.41
C ASP A 325 16.08 18.03 -26.33
N PHE A 326 15.11 17.36 -25.67
CA PHE A 326 15.40 16.31 -24.67
C PHE A 326 16.13 15.11 -25.32
N ILE A 327 15.63 14.64 -26.46
CA ILE A 327 16.23 13.51 -27.23
C ILE A 327 17.69 13.85 -27.61
N SER A 328 17.94 15.06 -28.11
CA SER A 328 19.28 15.53 -28.51
C SER A 328 20.19 15.70 -27.32
N ALA A 329 19.74 16.37 -26.24
CA ALA A 329 20.53 16.64 -25.04
C ALA A 329 21.05 15.35 -24.40
N TYR A 330 20.24 14.29 -24.41
CA TYR A 330 20.59 13.00 -23.82
C TYR A 330 21.03 11.94 -24.85
N ARG A 331 21.27 12.35 -26.11
CA ARG A 331 21.69 11.47 -27.21
C ARG A 331 20.84 10.19 -27.26
N LEU A 332 19.54 10.35 -27.10
CA LEU A 332 18.58 9.27 -27.22
C LEU A 332 18.40 8.90 -28.71
N ARG A 333 17.81 7.73 -28.96
CA ARG A 333 17.46 7.32 -30.32
C ARG A 333 16.23 8.09 -30.83
N ALA A 334 15.75 7.73 -32.03
CA ALA A 334 14.54 8.33 -32.62
C ALA A 334 13.34 8.29 -31.64
N ALA A 335 12.44 9.26 -31.74
CA ALA A 335 11.29 9.41 -30.86
C ALA A 335 10.44 8.13 -30.72
N SER A 336 10.29 7.34 -31.80
CA SER A 336 9.59 6.04 -31.76
C SER A 336 10.27 5.02 -30.82
N SER A 337 11.61 4.99 -30.80
CA SER A 337 12.37 4.13 -29.90
C SER A 337 12.26 4.60 -28.46
N VAL A 338 12.24 5.92 -28.22
CA VAL A 338 12.05 6.51 -26.89
C VAL A 338 10.64 6.20 -26.38
N SER A 339 9.62 6.34 -27.23
CA SER A 339 8.23 5.99 -26.86
C SER A 339 8.09 4.51 -26.47
N ALA A 340 8.67 3.60 -27.23
CA ALA A 340 8.65 2.17 -26.89
C ALA A 340 9.41 1.87 -25.57
N ALA A 341 10.54 2.53 -25.35
CA ALA A 341 11.30 2.41 -24.10
C ALA A 341 10.50 2.96 -22.92
N LEU A 342 9.90 4.14 -23.04
CA LEU A 342 9.07 4.75 -22.01
C LEU A 342 7.89 3.85 -21.63
N LYS A 343 7.17 3.31 -22.63
CA LYS A 343 6.08 2.39 -22.40
C LYS A 343 6.51 1.22 -21.50
N LYS A 344 7.65 0.60 -21.82
CA LYS A 344 8.18 -0.53 -21.04
C LYS A 344 8.61 -0.15 -19.62
N LEU A 345 9.16 1.06 -19.45
CA LEU A 345 9.53 1.58 -18.13
C LEU A 345 8.31 1.90 -17.27
N LEU A 346 7.21 2.38 -17.88
CA LEU A 346 5.92 2.59 -17.20
C LEU A 346 5.26 1.25 -16.82
N GLU A 347 5.21 0.28 -17.74
CA GLU A 347 4.68 -1.07 -17.46
C GLU A 347 5.39 -1.76 -16.29
N ASN A 348 6.71 -1.56 -16.19
CA ASN A 348 7.53 -2.14 -15.12
C ASN A 348 7.63 -1.24 -13.87
N GLU A 349 6.85 -0.17 -13.81
CA GLU A 349 6.82 0.77 -12.67
C GLU A 349 8.20 1.36 -12.29
N LEU A 350 9.13 1.50 -13.23
CA LEU A 350 10.39 2.24 -13.01
C LEU A 350 10.23 3.74 -13.21
N VAL A 351 9.28 4.10 -14.05
CA VAL A 351 8.85 5.48 -14.31
C VAL A 351 7.35 5.55 -14.06
N TYR A 352 6.89 6.66 -13.55
CA TYR A 352 5.46 6.96 -13.45
C TYR A 352 5.17 8.35 -14.02
N GLN A 353 3.93 8.57 -14.39
CA GLN A 353 3.46 9.83 -14.94
C GLN A 353 2.68 10.61 -13.87
N THR A 354 3.02 11.88 -13.71
CA THR A 354 2.28 12.86 -12.91
C THR A 354 1.65 13.91 -13.81
N ALA A 355 0.93 14.87 -13.23
CA ALA A 355 0.43 16.04 -13.96
C ALA A 355 1.58 16.89 -14.55
N ASP A 356 2.75 16.89 -13.89
CA ASP A 356 3.90 17.69 -14.27
C ASP A 356 4.87 16.98 -15.24
N GLY A 357 4.76 15.65 -15.38
CA GLY A 357 5.61 14.88 -16.28
C GLY A 357 5.93 13.48 -15.80
N TYR A 358 7.01 12.93 -16.34
CA TYR A 358 7.52 11.59 -16.05
C TYR A 358 8.65 11.66 -15.02
N MET A 359 8.61 10.80 -14.02
CA MET A 359 9.56 10.74 -12.92
C MET A 359 9.97 9.30 -12.63
N ILE A 360 11.17 9.14 -12.05
CA ILE A 360 11.60 7.82 -11.53
C ILE A 360 10.72 7.45 -10.34
N TYR A 361 10.20 6.23 -10.35
CA TYR A 361 9.29 5.76 -9.30
C TYR A 361 9.98 5.63 -7.94
N ASP A 362 11.14 4.96 -7.90
CA ASP A 362 11.95 4.85 -6.68
C ASP A 362 12.90 6.06 -6.55
N ARG A 363 12.66 6.89 -5.53
CA ARG A 363 13.43 8.14 -5.30
C ARG A 363 14.90 7.87 -4.98
N PHE A 364 15.21 6.80 -4.25
CA PHE A 364 16.60 6.42 -3.99
C PHE A 364 17.28 5.92 -5.26
N MET A 365 16.59 5.16 -6.10
CA MET A 365 17.11 4.78 -7.42
C MET A 365 17.33 6.02 -8.29
N GLY A 366 16.42 6.98 -8.30
CA GLY A 366 16.58 8.24 -9.03
C GLY A 366 17.83 9.00 -8.59
N GLU A 367 18.08 9.10 -7.29
CA GLU A 367 19.28 9.71 -6.72
C GLU A 367 20.54 8.93 -7.09
N TRP A 368 20.50 7.61 -6.98
CA TRP A 368 21.62 6.74 -7.37
C TRP A 368 21.96 6.88 -8.86
N LEU A 369 20.96 6.90 -9.74
CA LEU A 369 21.16 7.10 -11.18
C LEU A 369 21.80 8.44 -11.51
N ARG A 370 21.39 9.54 -10.82
CA ARG A 370 22.02 10.86 -10.97
C ARG A 370 23.51 10.84 -10.68
N ARG A 371 23.93 10.06 -9.69
CA ARG A 371 25.35 9.94 -9.29
C ARG A 371 26.20 9.07 -10.22
N GLN A 372 25.56 8.16 -10.99
CA GLN A 372 26.29 7.29 -11.93
C GLN A 372 26.82 8.01 -13.18
N GLY A 373 26.44 9.27 -13.36
CA GLY A 373 26.77 10.02 -14.57
C GLY A 373 26.05 9.51 -15.81
N PHE A 374 26.24 10.21 -16.90
CA PHE A 374 25.55 9.95 -18.18
C PHE A 374 26.48 9.30 -19.18
#